data_94f6865aa3a3bea146f0030c761d4c2c
#
_entry.id   94f6865aa3a3bea146f0030c761d4c2c
#
_cell.length_a   1.000
_cell.length_b   1.000
_cell.length_c   1.000
_cell.angle_alpha   90.00
_cell.angle_beta   90.00
_cell.angle_gamma   90.00
#
_symmetry.space_group_name_H-M   'P 1'
#
loop_
_entity.id
_entity.type
_entity.pdbx_description
1 polymer ?
#
loop_
_entity_poly.entity_id
_entity_poly.type
_entity_poly.pdbx_seq_one_letter_code
_entity_poly.pdbx_strand_id
1 'polypeptide(L)'
;MLYHNADGTHISKEELEEKLRRIFEENEKWIIDCNYQRTLEIRMKECDTMFLLDYPIEVCLAGAESRVGKKRDDLPWIEEKLDEEFKQTITNFSKEKLPQIYELLEKYKEGKKIVIFKSREEADNYIVSNKF
;
A
#
# COMPACT_ATOMS: atom_id res chain seq x y z
N MET A 1 7.65 -2.38 -10.95
CA MET A 1 6.47 -2.94 -10.31
C MET A 1 6.67 -4.40 -9.95
N LEU A 2 6.46 -4.73 -8.68
CA LEU A 2 6.72 -6.10 -8.21
C LEU A 2 5.56 -7.06 -8.47
N TYR A 3 4.31 -6.56 -8.42
CA TYR A 3 3.13 -7.41 -8.44
C TYR A 3 2.54 -7.62 -9.83
N HIS A 4 2.56 -6.60 -10.67
CA HIS A 4 1.99 -6.65 -12.02
C HIS A 4 3.07 -6.90 -13.06
N ASN A 5 2.82 -7.81 -13.98
CA ASN A 5 3.63 -8.00 -15.17
C ASN A 5 3.19 -7.00 -16.26
N ALA A 6 4.06 -6.77 -17.25
CA ALA A 6 3.78 -5.82 -18.33
C ALA A 6 2.54 -6.17 -19.16
N ASP A 7 2.16 -7.45 -19.21
CA ASP A 7 0.97 -7.93 -19.92
C ASP A 7 -0.31 -7.86 -19.07
N GLY A 8 -0.25 -7.31 -17.87
CA GLY A 8 -1.39 -7.19 -16.97
C GLY A 8 -1.62 -8.36 -16.04
N THR A 9 -0.84 -9.43 -16.16
CA THR A 9 -0.95 -10.56 -15.24
C THR A 9 -0.23 -10.26 -13.93
N HIS A 10 -0.58 -11.00 -12.88
CA HIS A 10 0.06 -10.87 -11.57
C HIS A 10 1.10 -11.97 -11.39
N ILE A 11 2.18 -11.66 -10.71
CA ILE A 11 3.18 -12.67 -10.36
C ILE A 11 2.64 -13.54 -9.23
N SER A 12 3.20 -14.73 -9.05
CA SER A 12 2.81 -15.61 -7.95
C SER A 12 3.25 -15.06 -6.60
N LYS A 13 2.63 -15.55 -5.52
CA LYS A 13 3.02 -15.18 -4.16
C LYS A 13 4.49 -15.50 -3.90
N GLU A 14 4.94 -16.67 -4.35
CA GLU A 14 6.30 -17.13 -4.16
C GLU A 14 7.32 -16.23 -4.87
N GLU A 15 7.01 -15.82 -6.10
CA GLU A 15 7.86 -14.89 -6.85
C GLU A 15 7.93 -13.52 -6.17
N LEU A 16 6.79 -13.03 -5.65
CA LEU A 16 6.74 -11.77 -4.95
C LEU A 16 7.57 -11.82 -3.66
N GLU A 17 7.45 -12.89 -2.90
CA GLU A 17 8.23 -13.09 -1.68
C GLU A 17 9.73 -13.12 -1.97
N GLU A 18 10.14 -13.79 -3.05
CA GLU A 18 11.54 -13.85 -3.45
C GLU A 18 12.08 -12.47 -3.84
N LYS A 19 11.30 -11.70 -4.59
CA LYS A 19 11.69 -10.33 -4.96
C LYS A 19 11.82 -9.44 -3.75
N LEU A 20 10.90 -9.55 -2.78
CA LEU A 20 10.98 -8.79 -1.53
C LEU A 20 12.21 -9.17 -0.73
N ARG A 21 12.50 -10.46 -0.62
CA ARG A 21 13.68 -10.94 0.09
C ARG A 21 14.96 -10.35 -0.50
N ARG A 22 15.06 -10.30 -1.82
CA ARG A 22 16.20 -9.68 -2.51
C ARG A 22 16.32 -8.19 -2.20
N ILE A 23 15.20 -7.47 -2.17
CA ILE A 23 15.20 -6.07 -1.81
C ILE A 23 15.75 -5.86 -0.40
N PHE A 24 15.32 -6.67 0.55
CA PHE A 24 15.80 -6.58 1.94
C PHE A 24 17.27 -6.92 2.08
N GLU A 25 17.76 -7.90 1.33
CA GLU A 25 19.16 -8.35 1.39
C GLU A 25 20.12 -7.42 0.66
N GLU A 26 19.69 -6.88 -0.49
CA GLU A 26 20.55 -6.07 -1.38
C GLU A 26 20.57 -4.59 -1.04
N ASN A 27 19.62 -4.12 -0.22
CA ASN A 27 19.48 -2.70 0.11
C ASN A 27 19.47 -2.50 1.62
N GLU A 28 20.37 -1.67 2.10
CA GLU A 28 20.41 -1.29 3.52
C GLU A 28 19.18 -0.46 3.91
N LYS A 29 18.71 0.36 2.98
CA LYS A 29 17.53 1.22 3.17
C LYS A 29 16.56 1.01 2.03
N TRP A 30 15.26 0.96 2.35
CA TRP A 30 14.22 0.77 1.33
C TRP A 30 12.89 1.35 1.80
N ILE A 31 12.05 1.69 0.83
CA ILE A 31 10.67 2.10 1.05
C ILE A 31 9.81 1.25 0.14
N ILE A 32 8.80 0.61 0.70
CA ILE A 32 7.86 -0.23 -0.07
C ILE A 32 6.45 0.26 0.18
N ASP A 33 5.77 0.60 -0.89
CA ASP A 33 4.41 1.10 -0.89
C ASP A 33 3.50 0.08 -1.59
N CYS A 34 2.54 -0.46 -0.89
CA CYS A 34 1.46 -1.25 -1.50
C CYS A 34 0.50 -1.82 -0.45
N ASN A 35 -0.64 -2.30 -0.94
CA ASN A 35 -1.70 -2.90 -0.12
C ASN A 35 -1.79 -4.42 -0.27
N TYR A 36 -0.78 -5.08 -0.80
CA TYR A 36 -0.84 -6.52 -1.05
C TYR A 36 -0.84 -7.30 0.25
N GLN A 37 -1.99 -7.85 0.62
CA GLN A 37 -2.18 -8.58 1.87
C GLN A 37 -1.29 -9.82 1.96
N ARG A 38 -1.02 -10.46 0.84
CA ARG A 38 -0.23 -11.70 0.80
C ARG A 38 1.17 -11.55 1.40
N THR A 39 1.77 -10.38 1.27
CA THR A 39 3.14 -10.14 1.74
C THR A 39 3.21 -9.09 2.86
N LEU A 40 2.06 -8.64 3.36
CA LEU A 40 2.02 -7.58 4.36
C LEU A 40 2.78 -7.95 5.63
N GLU A 41 2.58 -9.15 6.13
CA GLU A 41 3.23 -9.62 7.34
C GLU A 41 4.76 -9.66 7.20
N ILE A 42 5.25 -10.14 6.05
CA ILE A 42 6.70 -10.19 5.76
C ILE A 42 7.29 -8.78 5.78
N ARG A 43 6.62 -7.83 5.14
CA ARG A 43 7.06 -6.44 5.11
C ARG A 43 7.04 -5.80 6.50
N MET A 44 6.02 -6.11 7.29
CA MET A 44 5.91 -5.60 8.66
C MET A 44 7.03 -6.11 9.56
N LYS A 45 7.45 -7.35 9.39
CA LYS A 45 8.55 -7.91 10.17
C LYS A 45 9.87 -7.21 9.87
N GLU A 46 10.11 -6.88 8.62
CA GLU A 46 11.40 -6.34 8.17
C GLU A 46 11.53 -4.82 8.30
N CYS A 47 10.42 -4.08 8.34
CA CYS A 47 10.47 -2.62 8.40
C CYS A 47 10.73 -2.12 9.81
N ASP A 48 11.28 -0.91 9.92
CA ASP A 48 11.40 -0.20 11.19
C ASP A 48 10.33 0.87 11.40
N THR A 49 9.68 1.30 10.32
CA THR A 49 8.67 2.36 10.33
C THR A 49 7.54 1.99 9.38
N MET A 50 6.30 2.22 9.80
CA MET A 50 5.11 2.03 8.98
C MET A 50 4.25 3.27 8.96
N PHE A 51 3.78 3.62 7.77
CA PHE A 51 2.78 4.66 7.58
C PHE A 51 1.50 4.00 7.06
N LEU A 52 0.41 4.13 7.78
CA LEU A 52 -0.90 3.64 7.36
C LEU A 52 -1.80 4.81 6.98
N LEU A 53 -2.29 4.81 5.75
CA LEU A 53 -3.23 5.81 5.26
C LEU A 53 -4.64 5.24 5.40
N ASP A 54 -5.26 5.49 6.54
CA ASP A 54 -6.62 5.02 6.85
C ASP A 54 -7.62 6.15 6.57
N TYR A 55 -7.74 6.50 5.28
CA TYR A 55 -8.62 7.56 4.84
C TYR A 55 -10.06 7.09 4.70
N PRO A 56 -11.05 8.00 4.82
CA PRO A 56 -12.44 7.65 4.55
C PRO A 56 -12.63 7.07 3.15
N ILE A 57 -13.61 6.18 2.98
CA ILE A 57 -13.90 5.51 1.71
C ILE A 57 -14.10 6.54 0.59
N GLU A 58 -14.81 7.62 0.86
CA GLU A 58 -15.09 8.69 -0.12
C GLU A 58 -13.80 9.32 -0.65
N VAL A 59 -12.81 9.53 0.21
CA VAL A 59 -11.51 10.08 -0.17
C VAL A 59 -10.76 9.09 -1.05
N CYS A 60 -10.78 7.80 -0.70
CA CYS A 60 -10.13 6.75 -1.47
C CYS A 60 -10.74 6.62 -2.86
N LEU A 61 -12.08 6.63 -2.97
CA LEU A 61 -12.78 6.57 -4.25
C LEU A 61 -12.48 7.77 -5.13
N ALA A 62 -12.54 8.97 -4.56
CA ALA A 62 -12.23 10.21 -5.28
C ALA A 62 -10.79 10.21 -5.79
N GLY A 63 -9.84 9.73 -4.97
CA GLY A 63 -8.45 9.59 -5.37
C GLY A 63 -8.27 8.62 -6.53
N ALA A 64 -8.93 7.47 -6.48
CA ALA A 64 -8.89 6.47 -7.55
C ALA A 64 -9.48 7.03 -8.85
N GLU A 65 -10.63 7.70 -8.78
CA GLU A 65 -11.27 8.32 -9.93
C GLU A 65 -10.42 9.42 -10.55
N SER A 66 -9.69 10.18 -9.74
CA SER A 66 -8.82 11.25 -10.24
C SER A 66 -7.66 10.74 -11.07
N ARG A 67 -7.30 9.46 -10.95
CA ARG A 67 -6.20 8.84 -11.69
C ARG A 67 -6.64 8.16 -12.98
N VAL A 68 -7.92 8.08 -13.24
CA VAL A 68 -8.45 7.49 -14.49
C VAL A 68 -7.96 8.34 -15.67
N GLY A 69 -7.50 7.67 -16.72
CA GLY A 69 -6.97 8.32 -17.91
C GLY A 69 -5.57 8.88 -17.79
N LYS A 70 -4.92 8.71 -16.63
CA LYS A 70 -3.56 9.21 -16.39
C LYS A 70 -2.57 8.05 -16.29
N LYS A 71 -1.35 8.27 -16.75
CA LYS A 71 -0.27 7.31 -16.58
C LYS A 71 0.09 7.19 -15.10
N ARG A 72 0.24 5.95 -14.62
CA ARG A 72 0.61 5.66 -13.24
C ARG A 72 1.91 4.87 -13.21
N ASP A 73 2.75 5.15 -12.23
CA ASP A 73 4.03 4.44 -12.06
C ASP A 73 3.84 3.01 -11.57
N ASP A 74 2.71 2.72 -10.93
CA ASP A 74 2.41 1.40 -10.35
C ASP A 74 1.72 0.44 -11.32
N LEU A 75 1.36 0.89 -12.54
CA LEU A 75 0.71 0.06 -13.55
C LEU A 75 1.37 0.21 -14.91
N PRO A 76 1.49 -0.90 -15.67
CA PRO A 76 2.09 -0.86 -17.01
C PRO A 76 1.13 -0.35 -18.11
N TRP A 77 -0.08 0.06 -17.76
CA TRP A 77 -1.09 0.55 -18.70
C TRP A 77 -1.80 1.80 -18.18
N ILE A 78 -2.58 2.46 -19.02
CA ILE A 78 -3.42 3.59 -18.65
C ILE A 78 -4.86 3.10 -18.50
N GLU A 79 -5.48 3.37 -17.35
CA GLU A 79 -6.87 3.05 -17.13
C GLU A 79 -7.76 4.15 -17.70
N GLU A 80 -8.74 3.78 -18.54
CA GLU A 80 -9.68 4.74 -19.17
C GLU A 80 -10.88 5.03 -18.28
N LYS A 81 -11.27 4.07 -17.44
CA LYS A 81 -12.37 4.23 -16.50
C LYS A 81 -12.10 3.40 -15.25
N LEU A 82 -12.72 3.77 -14.16
CA LEU A 82 -12.58 3.02 -12.92
C LEU A 82 -13.42 1.74 -12.99
N ASP A 83 -12.77 0.60 -12.80
CA ASP A 83 -13.38 -0.72 -12.79
C ASP A 83 -14.35 -0.84 -11.60
N GLU A 84 -15.57 -1.35 -11.85
CA GLU A 84 -16.56 -1.57 -10.80
C GLU A 84 -16.07 -2.56 -9.74
N GLU A 85 -15.34 -3.59 -10.13
CA GLU A 85 -14.73 -4.54 -9.20
C GLU A 85 -13.74 -3.85 -8.29
N PHE A 86 -12.94 -2.93 -8.83
CA PHE A 86 -11.98 -2.15 -8.04
C PHE A 86 -12.68 -1.18 -7.08
N LYS A 87 -13.78 -0.54 -7.53
CA LYS A 87 -14.61 0.29 -6.64
C LYS A 87 -15.14 -0.53 -5.47
N GLN A 88 -15.60 -1.73 -5.75
CA GLN A 88 -16.11 -2.63 -4.72
C GLN A 88 -15.00 -2.99 -3.72
N THR A 89 -13.79 -3.24 -4.21
CA THR A 89 -12.63 -3.54 -3.39
C THR A 89 -12.33 -2.37 -2.45
N ILE A 90 -12.33 -1.14 -2.96
CA ILE A 90 -12.10 0.06 -2.14
C ILE A 90 -13.21 0.20 -1.09
N THR A 91 -14.46 0.04 -1.49
CA THR A 91 -15.61 0.17 -0.60
C THR A 91 -15.57 -0.84 0.54
N ASN A 92 -15.17 -2.07 0.25
CA ASN A 92 -15.14 -3.15 1.23
C ASN A 92 -13.85 -3.19 2.05
N PHE A 93 -12.84 -2.44 1.68
CA PHE A 93 -11.52 -2.48 2.30
C PHE A 93 -11.59 -2.27 3.81
N SER A 94 -12.34 -1.28 4.26
CA SER A 94 -12.44 -0.96 5.68
C SER A 94 -13.08 -2.07 6.51
N LYS A 95 -13.93 -2.89 5.89
CA LYS A 95 -14.61 -4.00 6.56
C LYS A 95 -13.84 -5.31 6.49
N GLU A 96 -13.17 -5.57 5.37
CA GLU A 96 -12.53 -6.86 5.09
C GLU A 96 -11.04 -6.88 5.35
N LYS A 97 -10.34 -5.81 4.98
CA LYS A 97 -8.87 -5.77 5.01
C LYS A 97 -8.31 -4.96 6.17
N LEU A 98 -8.90 -3.81 6.45
CA LEU A 98 -8.39 -2.90 7.46
C LEU A 98 -8.30 -3.53 8.86
N PRO A 99 -9.29 -4.30 9.33
CA PRO A 99 -9.17 -4.97 10.62
C PRO A 99 -7.98 -5.91 10.70
N GLN A 100 -7.66 -6.61 9.61
CA GLN A 100 -6.50 -7.50 9.53
C GLN A 100 -5.19 -6.72 9.62
N ILE A 101 -5.14 -5.55 8.99
CA ILE A 101 -3.98 -4.66 9.05
C ILE A 101 -3.74 -4.20 10.48
N TYR A 102 -4.77 -3.74 11.17
CA TYR A 102 -4.65 -3.32 12.57
C TYR A 102 -4.22 -4.46 13.49
N GLU A 103 -4.72 -5.65 13.25
CA GLU A 103 -4.32 -6.84 14.00
C GLU A 103 -2.84 -7.13 13.84
N LEU A 104 -2.32 -7.06 12.61
CA LEU A 104 -0.90 -7.25 12.33
C LEU A 104 -0.05 -6.11 12.91
N LEU A 105 -0.54 -4.86 12.88
CA LEU A 105 0.14 -3.74 13.50
C LEU A 105 0.32 -3.97 14.99
N GLU A 106 -0.71 -4.42 15.67
CA GLU A 106 -0.67 -4.73 17.09
C GLU A 106 0.34 -5.84 17.40
N LYS A 107 0.41 -6.84 16.52
CA LYS A 107 1.32 -7.97 16.67
C LYS A 107 2.80 -7.57 16.51
N TYR A 108 3.10 -6.66 15.60
CA TYR A 108 4.48 -6.31 15.23
C TYR A 108 4.92 -4.91 15.64
N LYS A 109 4.14 -4.18 16.42
CA LYS A 109 4.42 -2.79 16.76
C LYS A 109 5.67 -2.57 17.63
N GLU A 110 6.06 -3.57 18.39
CA GLU A 110 7.16 -3.45 19.32
C GLU A 110 8.48 -3.18 18.59
N GLY A 111 9.18 -2.13 19.02
CA GLY A 111 10.44 -1.73 18.40
C GLY A 111 10.28 -0.99 17.08
N LYS A 112 9.05 -0.66 16.68
CA LYS A 112 8.76 0.00 15.40
C LYS A 112 8.03 1.31 15.58
N LYS A 113 8.27 2.25 14.66
CA LYS A 113 7.51 3.50 14.60
C LYS A 113 6.29 3.27 13.71
N ILE A 114 5.10 3.53 14.23
CA ILE A 114 3.85 3.38 13.50
C ILE A 114 3.13 4.72 13.49
N VAL A 115 2.81 5.22 12.31
CA VAL A 115 2.09 6.48 12.11
C VAL A 115 0.84 6.21 11.28
N ILE A 116 -0.31 6.58 11.80
CA ILE A 116 -1.61 6.37 11.14
C ILE A 116 -2.20 7.73 10.79
N PHE A 117 -2.55 7.92 9.52
CA PHE A 117 -3.21 9.13 9.03
C PHE A 117 -4.66 8.83 8.71
N LYS A 118 -5.57 9.60 9.27
CA LYS A 118 -7.01 9.47 9.00
C LYS A 118 -7.48 10.43 7.91
N SER A 119 -6.65 11.39 7.51
CA SER A 119 -6.97 12.36 6.46
C SER A 119 -5.71 12.80 5.74
N ARG A 120 -5.90 13.38 4.54
CA ARG A 120 -4.77 13.95 3.78
C ARG A 120 -4.14 15.12 4.51
N GLU A 121 -4.95 15.90 5.24
CA GLU A 121 -4.47 17.02 6.04
C GLU A 121 -3.48 16.55 7.12
N GLU A 122 -3.79 15.47 7.81
CA GLU A 122 -2.87 14.89 8.80
C GLU A 122 -1.54 14.48 8.17
N ALA A 123 -1.59 13.84 6.99
CA ALA A 123 -0.39 13.42 6.28
C ALA A 123 0.43 14.63 5.83
N ASP A 124 -0.20 15.64 5.25
CA ASP A 124 0.46 16.85 4.79
C ASP A 124 1.14 17.59 5.95
N ASN A 125 0.45 17.72 7.08
CA ASN A 125 1.00 18.36 8.27
C ASN A 125 2.21 17.60 8.81
N TYR A 126 2.18 16.28 8.76
CA TYR A 126 3.29 15.45 9.18
C TYR A 126 4.52 15.69 8.30
N ILE A 127 4.34 15.75 6.99
CA ILE A 127 5.42 15.98 6.04
C ILE A 127 6.07 17.36 6.29
N VAL A 128 5.26 18.40 6.45
CA VAL A 128 5.74 19.76 6.73
C VAL A 128 6.53 19.82 8.04
N SER A 129 6.04 19.15 9.08
CA SER A 129 6.65 19.18 10.42
C SER A 129 7.95 18.37 10.48
N ASN A 130 8.10 17.31 9.68
CA ASN A 130 9.23 16.39 9.79
C ASN A 130 10.27 16.53 8.68
N LYS A 131 9.99 17.29 7.63
CA LYS A 131 10.91 17.57 6.52
C LYS A 131 11.61 16.33 5.97
N PHE A 132 10.83 15.50 5.32
CA PHE A 132 11.39 14.33 4.62
C PHE A 132 12.38 14.74 3.54
#